data_c92c8c6df1ecd22fe18f27771451ffdd
#
_entry.id   c92c8c6df1ecd22fe18f27771451ffdd
#
_cell.length_a   1.000
_cell.length_b   1.000
_cell.length_c   1.000
_cell.angle_alpha   90.00
_cell.angle_beta   90.00
_cell.angle_gamma   90.00
#
_symmetry.space_group_name_H-M   'P 1'
#
loop_
_entity.id
_entity.type
_entity.pdbx_description
1 polymer ?
#
loop_
_entity_poly.entity_id
_entity_poly.type
_entity_poly.pdbx_seq_one_letter_code
_entity_poly.pdbx_strand_id
1 'polypeptide(L)'
;IMLPNHSPLVVAEQFGTLATLYPGRNELGLGRAPGTDMKTARALRRDLQGSAEEFPRDVEELQRYFSDEPGQVEAIPGTGTKVPIWLLGSSLFSAQLAAIKGLPYAFAAHFAPGDLDQALRVYRRLFQPSEVLDKPRAMVAMNLFAADSDEEAELLFTSVQQLFISLRFGRPGQLPPPVRDLHRRVN
;
A
#
# COMPACT_ATOMS: atom_id res chain seq x y z
N ILE A 1 -2.41 -0.83 -4.89
CA ILE A 1 -1.67 -1.53 -5.96
C ILE A 1 -0.21 -1.63 -5.59
N MET A 2 0.42 -2.76 -5.88
CA MET A 2 1.87 -2.96 -5.80
C MET A 2 2.48 -2.50 -7.13
N LEU A 3 2.76 -1.19 -7.23
CA LEU A 3 3.12 -0.55 -8.49
C LEU A 3 4.29 -1.22 -9.24
N PRO A 4 5.36 -1.73 -8.56
CA PRO A 4 6.44 -2.42 -9.26
C PRO A 4 6.02 -3.65 -10.09
N ASN A 5 4.83 -4.19 -9.88
CA ASN A 5 4.29 -5.31 -10.67
C ASN A 5 3.50 -4.86 -11.89
N HIS A 6 3.30 -3.56 -12.11
CA HIS A 6 2.41 -3.03 -13.14
C HIS A 6 3.08 -1.89 -13.91
N SER A 7 2.65 -1.69 -15.16
CA SER A 7 3.01 -0.49 -15.93
C SER A 7 2.23 0.72 -15.39
N PRO A 8 2.89 1.86 -15.10
CA PRO A 8 2.20 3.09 -14.69
C PRO A 8 1.10 3.53 -15.67
N LEU A 9 1.34 3.44 -16.97
CA LEU A 9 0.34 3.77 -18.00
C LEU A 9 -0.93 2.94 -17.86
N VAL A 10 -0.81 1.62 -17.72
CA VAL A 10 -1.97 0.72 -17.56
C VAL A 10 -2.75 1.05 -16.28
N VAL A 11 -2.05 1.34 -15.18
CA VAL A 11 -2.67 1.75 -13.93
C VAL A 11 -3.42 3.08 -14.10
N ALA A 12 -2.82 4.04 -14.82
CA ALA A 12 -3.44 5.33 -15.09
C ALA A 12 -4.72 5.20 -15.91
N GLU A 13 -4.73 4.36 -16.95
CA GLU A 13 -5.93 4.11 -17.77
C GLU A 13 -7.05 3.43 -16.98
N GLN A 14 -6.70 2.43 -16.16
CA GLN A 14 -7.67 1.71 -15.32
C GLN A 14 -8.30 2.62 -14.26
N PHE A 15 -7.48 3.36 -13.50
CA PHE A 15 -7.98 4.28 -12.48
C PHE A 15 -8.62 5.53 -13.07
N GLY A 16 -8.15 6.00 -14.22
CA GLY A 16 -8.80 7.05 -14.99
C GLY A 16 -10.20 6.63 -15.44
N THR A 17 -10.36 5.40 -15.91
CA THR A 17 -11.67 4.83 -16.23
C THR A 17 -12.59 4.81 -15.01
N LEU A 18 -12.11 4.34 -13.87
CA LEU A 18 -12.89 4.33 -12.63
C LEU A 18 -13.27 5.76 -12.18
N ALA A 19 -12.33 6.71 -12.27
CA ALA A 19 -12.58 8.10 -11.90
C ALA A 19 -13.60 8.79 -12.82
N THR A 20 -13.58 8.45 -14.10
CA THR A 20 -14.55 8.95 -15.08
C THR A 20 -15.95 8.38 -14.82
N LEU A 21 -16.05 7.08 -14.52
CA LEU A 21 -17.33 6.41 -14.23
C LEU A 21 -17.89 6.82 -12.85
N TYR A 22 -17.02 7.05 -11.88
CA TYR A 22 -17.38 7.32 -10.48
C TYR A 22 -16.59 8.52 -9.92
N PRO A 23 -16.89 9.76 -10.39
CA PRO A 23 -16.14 10.95 -9.99
C PRO A 23 -16.10 11.16 -8.48
N GLY A 24 -14.90 11.45 -7.95
CA GLY A 24 -14.68 11.74 -6.52
C GLY A 24 -14.85 10.56 -5.57
N ARG A 25 -15.00 9.32 -6.09
CA ARG A 25 -15.19 8.12 -5.27
C ARG A 25 -14.01 7.17 -5.27
N ASN A 26 -12.93 7.50 -5.96
CA ASN A 26 -11.78 6.63 -6.14
C ASN A 26 -10.53 7.31 -5.59
N GLU A 27 -9.73 6.56 -4.88
CA GLU A 27 -8.37 6.92 -4.46
C GLU A 27 -7.43 5.77 -4.82
N LEU A 28 -6.19 6.07 -5.18
CA LEU A 28 -5.20 5.08 -5.60
C LEU A 28 -4.11 4.92 -4.56
N GLY A 29 -4.10 3.77 -3.88
CA GLY A 29 -3.04 3.41 -2.95
C GLY A 29 -1.90 2.65 -3.62
N LEU A 30 -0.67 3.15 -3.49
CA LEU A 30 0.55 2.61 -4.11
C LEU A 30 1.52 2.07 -3.07
N GLY A 31 1.93 0.81 -3.20
CA GLY A 31 2.97 0.17 -2.42
C GLY A 31 4.19 -0.20 -3.25
N ARG A 32 5.38 -0.10 -2.64
CA ARG A 32 6.66 -0.46 -3.26
C ARG A 32 6.94 -1.97 -3.28
N ALA A 33 6.58 -2.66 -2.19
CA ALA A 33 6.86 -4.08 -2.08
C ALA A 33 6.06 -4.88 -3.12
N PRO A 34 6.63 -5.90 -3.77
CA PRO A 34 5.91 -6.71 -4.75
C PRO A 34 4.72 -7.48 -4.14
N GLY A 35 4.73 -7.73 -2.81
CA GLY A 35 3.61 -8.32 -2.05
C GLY A 35 3.20 -9.72 -2.54
N THR A 36 4.00 -10.36 -3.37
CA THR A 36 3.74 -11.66 -3.99
C THR A 36 5.04 -12.48 -4.10
N ASP A 37 4.92 -13.77 -4.41
CA ASP A 37 6.06 -14.62 -4.70
C ASP A 37 6.72 -14.27 -6.04
N MET A 38 7.98 -14.70 -6.22
CA MET A 38 8.78 -14.39 -7.42
C MET A 38 8.20 -14.98 -8.71
N LYS A 39 7.43 -16.06 -8.66
CA LYS A 39 6.83 -16.65 -9.86
C LYS A 39 5.69 -15.77 -10.35
N THR A 40 4.85 -15.32 -9.44
CA THR A 40 3.75 -14.40 -9.72
C THR A 40 4.27 -13.03 -10.18
N ALA A 41 5.30 -12.48 -9.52
CA ALA A 41 5.93 -11.23 -9.93
C ALA A 41 6.47 -11.30 -11.38
N ARG A 42 7.13 -12.39 -11.76
CA ARG A 42 7.59 -12.62 -13.14
C ARG A 42 6.45 -12.76 -14.15
N ALA A 43 5.32 -13.32 -13.74
CA ALA A 43 4.15 -13.43 -14.61
C ALA A 43 3.47 -12.06 -14.85
N LEU A 44 3.51 -11.17 -13.86
CA LEU A 44 2.94 -9.83 -13.95
C LEU A 44 3.85 -8.85 -14.71
N ARG A 45 5.16 -8.90 -14.48
CA ARG A 45 6.14 -8.01 -15.10
C ARG A 45 7.36 -8.82 -15.57
N ARG A 46 7.72 -8.70 -16.83
CA ARG A 46 8.84 -9.46 -17.42
C ARG A 46 10.22 -8.97 -16.97
N ASP A 47 10.36 -7.66 -16.73
CA ASP A 47 11.56 -7.05 -16.19
C ASP A 47 11.34 -6.67 -14.72
N LEU A 48 12.08 -7.35 -13.84
CA LEU A 48 12.06 -7.14 -12.39
C LEU A 48 13.34 -6.45 -11.88
N GLN A 49 14.34 -6.22 -12.76
CA GLN A 49 15.56 -5.54 -12.35
C GLN A 49 15.28 -4.07 -12.08
N GLY A 50 15.60 -3.61 -10.87
CA GLY A 50 15.42 -2.22 -10.49
C GLY A 50 13.99 -1.78 -10.17
N SER A 51 12.97 -2.62 -10.39
CA SER A 51 11.57 -2.20 -10.30
C SER A 51 11.17 -1.59 -8.95
N ALA A 52 11.74 -2.06 -7.84
CA ALA A 52 11.50 -1.48 -6.51
C ALA A 52 12.29 -0.18 -6.27
N GLU A 53 13.43 -0.01 -6.94
CA GLU A 53 14.27 1.18 -6.89
C GLU A 53 13.68 2.30 -7.77
N GLU A 54 13.02 1.93 -8.86
CA GLU A 54 12.32 2.84 -9.76
C GLU A 54 10.98 3.35 -9.22
N PHE A 55 10.47 2.78 -8.14
CA PHE A 55 9.18 3.14 -7.56
C PHE A 55 8.95 4.66 -7.41
N PRO A 56 9.91 5.50 -6.97
CA PRO A 56 9.71 6.95 -6.92
C PRO A 56 9.45 7.59 -8.30
N ARG A 57 10.10 7.06 -9.35
CA ARG A 57 9.91 7.51 -10.75
C ARG A 57 8.57 7.05 -11.30
N ASP A 58 8.19 5.80 -11.02
CA ASP A 58 6.89 5.25 -11.40
C ASP A 58 5.74 6.05 -10.79
N VAL A 59 5.90 6.52 -9.52
CA VAL A 59 4.93 7.41 -8.87
C VAL A 59 4.84 8.75 -9.59
N GLU A 60 5.97 9.37 -9.95
CA GLU A 60 6.00 10.63 -10.71
C GLU A 60 5.38 10.50 -12.09
N GLU A 61 5.69 9.40 -12.77
CA GLU A 61 5.11 9.08 -14.08
C GLU A 61 3.59 8.97 -13.99
N LEU A 62 3.09 8.27 -12.96
CA LEU A 62 1.66 8.10 -12.73
C LEU A 62 0.98 9.43 -12.38
N GLN A 63 1.60 10.29 -11.55
CA GLN A 63 1.08 11.62 -11.27
C GLN A 63 0.95 12.46 -12.55
N ARG A 64 1.93 12.36 -13.45
CA ARG A 64 1.91 13.05 -14.74
C ARG A 64 0.77 12.56 -15.62
N TYR A 65 0.53 11.26 -15.70
CA TYR A 65 -0.60 10.72 -16.47
C TYR A 65 -1.97 11.20 -15.99
N PHE A 66 -2.12 11.53 -14.71
CA PHE A 66 -3.36 12.07 -14.15
C PHE A 66 -3.46 13.60 -14.20
N SER A 67 -2.38 14.29 -14.55
CA SER A 67 -2.35 15.76 -14.64
C SER A 67 -3.02 16.29 -15.91
N ASP A 68 -3.22 17.61 -15.96
CA ASP A 68 -3.72 18.30 -17.16
C ASP A 68 -2.63 18.46 -18.23
N GLU A 69 -1.37 18.20 -17.89
CA GLU A 69 -0.21 18.32 -18.78
C GLU A 69 0.37 16.93 -19.05
N PRO A 70 -0.22 16.15 -19.95
CA PRO A 70 0.32 14.86 -20.33
C PRO A 70 1.67 15.05 -21.03
N GLY A 71 2.57 14.07 -20.86
CA GLY A 71 3.83 14.04 -21.60
C GLY A 71 3.64 13.64 -23.07
N GLN A 72 4.64 12.96 -23.63
CA GLN A 72 4.56 12.43 -25.01
C GLN A 72 3.48 11.34 -25.19
N VAL A 73 3.09 10.68 -24.09
CA VAL A 73 2.05 9.64 -24.08
C VAL A 73 0.95 10.09 -23.13
N GLU A 74 -0.28 10.00 -23.58
CA GLU A 74 -1.48 10.29 -22.79
C GLU A 74 -2.10 8.99 -22.28
N ALA A 75 -2.57 9.00 -21.03
CA ALA A 75 -3.39 7.93 -20.46
C ALA A 75 -4.87 8.26 -20.69
N ILE A 76 -5.52 7.57 -21.60
CA ILE A 76 -6.95 7.81 -21.90
C ILE A 76 -7.82 6.75 -21.20
N PRO A 77 -8.79 7.16 -20.35
CA PRO A 77 -9.27 8.50 -20.01
C PRO A 77 -8.62 9.13 -18.76
N GLY A 78 -7.40 8.71 -18.36
CA GLY A 78 -6.73 9.10 -17.12
C GLY A 78 -6.32 10.59 -17.05
N THR A 79 -5.90 11.17 -18.18
CA THR A 79 -5.43 12.54 -18.27
C THR A 79 -6.48 13.53 -17.75
N GLY A 80 -6.06 14.44 -16.85
CA GLY A 80 -6.93 15.45 -16.25
C GLY A 80 -7.83 14.96 -15.11
N THR A 81 -7.85 13.65 -14.82
CA THR A 81 -8.73 13.10 -13.77
C THR A 81 -8.25 13.41 -12.36
N LYS A 82 -6.96 13.72 -12.17
CA LYS A 82 -6.34 14.06 -10.86
C LYS A 82 -6.68 13.05 -9.76
N VAL A 83 -6.67 11.75 -10.10
CA VAL A 83 -6.93 10.67 -9.14
C VAL A 83 -6.04 10.84 -7.91
N PRO A 84 -6.60 10.94 -6.69
CA PRO A 84 -5.80 11.08 -5.48
C PRO A 84 -4.92 9.86 -5.25
N ILE A 85 -3.62 10.09 -5.05
CA ILE A 85 -2.62 9.04 -4.81
C ILE A 85 -2.24 9.01 -3.33
N TRP A 86 -2.27 7.83 -2.72
CA TRP A 86 -1.75 7.52 -1.39
C TRP A 86 -0.51 6.66 -1.50
N LEU A 87 0.55 7.00 -0.77
CA LEU A 87 1.68 6.09 -0.62
C LEU A 87 1.49 5.18 0.59
N LEU A 88 1.55 3.87 0.35
CA LEU A 88 1.35 2.82 1.35
C LEU A 88 2.68 2.15 1.70
N GLY A 89 2.85 1.81 2.97
CA GLY A 89 3.99 1.01 3.40
C GLY A 89 4.03 0.77 4.90
N SER A 90 4.98 -0.08 5.30
CA SER A 90 5.27 -0.41 6.70
C SER A 90 6.71 -0.08 7.09
N SER A 91 7.37 0.81 6.36
CA SER A 91 8.78 1.18 6.56
C SER A 91 8.99 2.70 6.51
N LEU A 92 10.15 3.14 6.98
CA LEU A 92 10.53 4.56 6.95
C LEU A 92 10.67 5.10 5.51
N PHE A 93 11.04 4.25 4.55
CA PHE A 93 11.19 4.66 3.15
C PHE A 93 9.90 5.26 2.58
N SER A 94 8.76 4.58 2.74
CA SER A 94 7.47 5.08 2.22
C SER A 94 7.02 6.35 2.93
N ALA A 95 7.30 6.48 4.23
CA ALA A 95 7.06 7.69 5.00
C ALA A 95 7.86 8.89 4.47
N GLN A 96 9.16 8.70 4.21
CA GLN A 96 10.05 9.72 3.65
C GLN A 96 9.60 10.13 2.23
N LEU A 97 9.33 9.14 1.37
CA LEU A 97 8.91 9.42 0.00
C LEU A 97 7.59 10.19 -0.04
N ALA A 98 6.59 9.77 0.75
CA ALA A 98 5.32 10.48 0.84
C ALA A 98 5.50 11.92 1.34
N ALA A 99 6.36 12.12 2.33
CA ALA A 99 6.66 13.44 2.89
C ALA A 99 7.31 14.37 1.86
N ILE A 100 8.33 13.91 1.15
CA ILE A 100 9.06 14.70 0.15
C ILE A 100 8.17 15.04 -1.04
N LYS A 101 7.29 14.12 -1.44
CA LYS A 101 6.36 14.35 -2.55
C LYS A 101 5.08 15.10 -2.15
N GLY A 102 4.90 15.44 -0.86
CA GLY A 102 3.68 16.10 -0.40
C GLY A 102 2.42 15.26 -0.60
N LEU A 103 2.54 13.92 -0.54
CA LEU A 103 1.43 12.99 -0.75
C LEU A 103 0.88 12.45 0.58
N PRO A 104 -0.41 12.06 0.62
CA PRO A 104 -0.96 11.37 1.77
C PRO A 104 -0.28 10.01 1.98
N TYR A 105 -0.13 9.62 3.24
CA TYR A 105 0.59 8.44 3.66
C TYR A 105 -0.30 7.46 4.42
N ALA A 106 -0.26 6.17 4.06
CA ALA A 106 -0.95 5.10 4.77
C ALA A 106 0.05 4.10 5.35
N PHE A 107 0.05 3.93 6.68
CA PHE A 107 0.92 2.98 7.36
C PHE A 107 0.20 1.65 7.63
N ALA A 108 0.83 0.55 7.22
CA ALA A 108 0.31 -0.80 7.36
C ALA A 108 0.64 -1.42 8.74
N ALA A 109 0.08 -0.86 9.83
CA ALA A 109 0.33 -1.35 11.18
C ALA A 109 -0.27 -2.76 11.44
N HIS A 110 -1.28 -3.14 10.66
CA HIS A 110 -1.80 -4.51 10.67
C HIS A 110 -0.78 -5.57 10.27
N PHE A 111 0.30 -5.16 9.60
CA PHE A 111 1.37 -6.04 9.11
C PHE A 111 2.68 -5.86 9.89
N ALA A 112 3.09 -4.64 10.18
CA ALA A 112 4.34 -4.33 10.88
C ALA A 112 4.17 -3.15 11.84
N PRO A 113 3.61 -3.36 13.04
CA PRO A 113 3.28 -2.27 13.98
C PRO A 113 4.51 -1.57 14.59
N GLY A 114 5.66 -2.23 14.63
CA GLY A 114 6.84 -1.76 15.38
C GLY A 114 7.38 -0.38 14.95
N ASP A 115 7.32 -0.06 13.68
CA ASP A 115 7.85 1.19 13.13
C ASP A 115 6.81 2.32 13.03
N LEU A 116 5.58 2.10 13.45
CA LEU A 116 4.46 3.04 13.27
C LEU A 116 4.79 4.45 13.76
N ASP A 117 5.17 4.59 15.03
CA ASP A 117 5.42 5.89 15.64
C ASP A 117 6.58 6.62 14.97
N GLN A 118 7.65 5.89 14.64
CA GLN A 118 8.80 6.47 13.98
C GLN A 118 8.45 6.92 12.56
N ALA A 119 7.71 6.11 11.80
CA ALA A 119 7.28 6.44 10.45
C ALA A 119 6.39 7.68 10.42
N LEU A 120 5.42 7.80 11.33
CA LEU A 120 4.55 8.96 11.43
C LEU A 120 5.33 10.24 11.85
N ARG A 121 6.30 10.13 12.76
CA ARG A 121 7.18 11.25 13.11
C ARG A 121 8.02 11.70 11.93
N VAL A 122 8.62 10.76 11.19
CA VAL A 122 9.42 11.05 9.99
C VAL A 122 8.58 11.73 8.93
N TYR A 123 7.39 11.15 8.62
CA TYR A 123 6.47 11.72 7.66
C TYR A 123 6.10 13.17 7.99
N ARG A 124 5.67 13.45 9.23
CA ARG A 124 5.28 14.80 9.64
C ARG A 124 6.44 15.79 9.63
N ARG A 125 7.64 15.36 10.06
CA ARG A 125 8.83 16.22 10.13
C ARG A 125 9.37 16.61 8.76
N LEU A 126 9.33 15.68 7.79
CA LEU A 126 9.92 15.88 6.46
C LEU A 126 8.90 16.34 5.43
N PHE A 127 7.65 16.48 5.81
CA PHE A 127 6.56 16.82 4.89
C PHE A 127 6.81 18.16 4.19
N GLN A 128 6.70 18.13 2.87
CA GLN A 128 6.76 19.31 2.01
C GLN A 128 5.37 19.53 1.42
N PRO A 129 4.77 20.71 1.59
CA PRO A 129 3.49 21.04 0.94
C PRO A 129 3.58 20.89 -0.58
N SER A 130 2.50 20.43 -1.18
CA SER A 130 2.37 20.25 -2.62
C SER A 130 1.01 20.79 -3.11
N GLU A 131 0.76 20.72 -4.43
CA GLU A 131 -0.56 21.02 -4.98
C GLU A 131 -1.66 20.08 -4.49
N VAL A 132 -1.29 18.91 -3.96
CA VAL A 132 -2.22 17.90 -3.44
C VAL A 132 -2.57 18.15 -1.98
N LEU A 133 -1.58 18.53 -1.15
CA LEU A 133 -1.74 18.70 0.30
C LEU A 133 -0.92 19.86 0.85
N ASP A 134 -1.58 20.73 1.63
CA ASP A 134 -0.90 21.77 2.41
C ASP A 134 -0.31 21.25 3.72
N LYS A 135 -0.85 20.16 4.26
CA LYS A 135 -0.47 19.59 5.58
C LYS A 135 -0.42 18.07 5.51
N PRO A 136 0.41 17.43 6.37
CA PRO A 136 0.52 15.97 6.42
C PRO A 136 -0.85 15.32 6.69
N ARG A 137 -1.22 14.35 5.85
CA ARG A 137 -2.42 13.51 6.01
C ARG A 137 -2.00 12.05 6.12
N ALA A 138 -2.21 11.45 7.29
CA ALA A 138 -1.85 10.06 7.54
C ALA A 138 -3.06 9.19 7.84
N MET A 139 -2.99 7.94 7.38
CA MET A 139 -3.90 6.85 7.70
C MET A 139 -3.11 5.72 8.36
N VAL A 140 -3.73 5.01 9.30
CA VAL A 140 -3.16 3.80 9.92
C VAL A 140 -4.13 2.66 9.74
N ALA A 141 -3.66 1.57 9.12
CA ALA A 141 -4.42 0.33 9.00
C ALA A 141 -4.03 -0.62 10.15
N MET A 142 -5.03 -1.19 10.83
CA MET A 142 -4.82 -2.13 11.92
C MET A 142 -5.78 -3.31 11.82
N ASN A 143 -5.41 -4.43 12.44
CA ASN A 143 -6.33 -5.55 12.62
C ASN A 143 -7.26 -5.26 13.80
N LEU A 144 -8.55 -5.53 13.62
CA LEU A 144 -9.56 -5.43 14.65
C LEU A 144 -10.37 -6.74 14.70
N PHE A 145 -10.57 -7.28 15.89
CA PHE A 145 -11.41 -8.44 16.13
C PHE A 145 -12.50 -8.05 17.12
N ALA A 146 -13.75 -8.12 16.67
CA ALA A 146 -14.92 -7.82 17.48
C ALA A 146 -15.82 -9.06 17.54
N ALA A 147 -16.33 -9.38 18.72
CA ALA A 147 -17.25 -10.47 18.99
C ALA A 147 -18.16 -10.12 20.17
N ASP A 148 -19.07 -11.00 20.54
CA ASP A 148 -20.00 -10.79 21.68
C ASP A 148 -19.29 -10.89 23.05
N SER A 149 -18.09 -11.50 23.09
CA SER A 149 -17.24 -11.54 24.29
C SER A 149 -15.77 -11.38 23.96
N ASP A 150 -14.95 -10.97 24.95
CA ASP A 150 -13.51 -10.86 24.80
C ASP A 150 -12.86 -12.22 24.51
N GLU A 151 -13.35 -13.30 25.14
CA GLU A 151 -12.85 -14.66 24.90
C GLU A 151 -13.06 -15.11 23.45
N GLU A 152 -14.17 -14.72 22.85
CA GLU A 152 -14.44 -15.02 21.43
C GLU A 152 -13.57 -14.16 20.51
N ALA A 153 -13.41 -12.88 20.81
CA ALA A 153 -12.51 -12.00 20.06
C ALA A 153 -11.05 -12.47 20.11
N GLU A 154 -10.57 -12.89 21.28
CA GLU A 154 -9.24 -13.49 21.44
C GLU A 154 -9.10 -14.80 20.65
N LEU A 155 -10.13 -15.65 20.66
CA LEU A 155 -10.15 -16.87 19.86
C LEU A 155 -10.03 -16.54 18.37
N LEU A 156 -10.82 -15.60 17.84
CA LEU A 156 -10.76 -15.19 16.44
C LEU A 156 -9.38 -14.61 16.08
N PHE A 157 -8.77 -13.85 16.96
CA PHE A 157 -7.43 -13.29 16.75
C PHE A 157 -6.35 -14.37 16.55
N THR A 158 -6.52 -15.58 17.12
CA THR A 158 -5.55 -16.67 16.92
C THR A 158 -5.34 -17.04 15.45
N SER A 159 -6.31 -16.81 14.57
CA SER A 159 -6.15 -17.01 13.13
C SER A 159 -5.03 -16.14 12.55
N VAL A 160 -5.01 -14.86 12.90
CA VAL A 160 -3.96 -13.93 12.44
C VAL A 160 -2.62 -14.24 13.11
N GLN A 161 -2.61 -14.61 14.39
CA GLN A 161 -1.39 -15.05 15.06
C GLN A 161 -0.75 -16.26 14.37
N GLN A 162 -1.55 -17.27 13.99
CA GLN A 162 -1.08 -18.42 13.22
C GLN A 162 -0.52 -18.01 11.86
N LEU A 163 -1.20 -17.08 11.16
CA LEU A 163 -0.72 -16.56 9.88
C LEU A 163 0.65 -15.88 10.01
N PHE A 164 0.84 -15.02 11.02
CA PHE A 164 2.14 -14.37 11.27
C PHE A 164 3.24 -15.39 11.61
N ILE A 165 2.94 -16.40 12.40
CA ILE A 165 3.87 -17.48 12.69
C ILE A 165 4.27 -18.19 11.40
N SER A 166 3.30 -18.59 10.57
CA SER A 166 3.54 -19.26 9.30
C SER A 166 4.39 -18.43 8.34
N LEU A 167 4.11 -17.13 8.24
CA LEU A 167 4.91 -16.19 7.43
C LEU A 167 6.35 -16.10 7.92
N ARG A 168 6.57 -16.04 9.23
CA ARG A 168 7.91 -15.98 9.84
C ARG A 168 8.75 -17.23 9.57
N PHE A 169 8.10 -18.39 9.46
CA PHE A 169 8.75 -19.66 9.09
C PHE A 169 8.79 -19.92 7.58
N GLY A 170 8.49 -18.91 6.73
CA GLY A 170 8.53 -19.03 5.28
C GLY A 170 7.47 -19.96 4.69
N ARG A 171 6.35 -20.16 5.40
CA ARG A 171 5.22 -21.01 4.98
C ARG A 171 3.97 -20.17 4.75
N PRO A 172 3.94 -19.28 3.73
CA PRO A 172 2.75 -18.51 3.44
C PRO A 172 1.60 -19.43 3.05
N GLY A 173 0.38 -19.08 3.46
CA GLY A 173 -0.82 -19.86 3.18
C GLY A 173 -2.09 -19.02 3.37
N GLN A 174 -3.23 -19.67 3.23
CA GLN A 174 -4.51 -19.06 3.55
C GLN A 174 -4.61 -18.79 5.05
N LEU A 175 -5.48 -17.84 5.43
CA LEU A 175 -5.79 -17.57 6.83
C LEU A 175 -6.37 -18.85 7.47
N PRO A 176 -5.71 -19.43 8.48
CA PRO A 176 -6.20 -20.65 9.11
C PRO A 176 -7.41 -20.37 10.02
N PRO A 177 -8.26 -21.37 10.31
CA PRO A 177 -9.33 -21.21 11.29
C PRO A 177 -8.75 -20.93 12.69
N PRO A 178 -9.53 -20.26 13.57
CA PRO A 178 -9.10 -19.97 14.91
C PRO A 178 -8.92 -21.27 15.74
N VAL A 179 -7.98 -21.26 16.66
CA VAL A 179 -7.67 -22.42 17.52
C VAL A 179 -7.59 -22.01 18.98
N ARG A 180 -8.14 -22.84 19.86
CA ARG A 180 -7.90 -22.72 21.29
C ARG A 180 -6.49 -23.17 21.63
N ASP A 181 -5.91 -22.60 22.70
CA ASP A 181 -4.59 -22.98 23.25
C ASP A 181 -3.42 -22.88 22.23
N LEU A 182 -3.42 -21.82 21.41
CA LEU A 182 -2.34 -21.59 20.45
C LEU A 182 -0.95 -21.63 21.10
N HIS A 183 -0.80 -21.11 22.33
CA HIS A 183 0.46 -21.14 23.09
C HIS A 183 1.03 -22.55 23.34
N ARG A 184 0.17 -23.57 23.41
CA ARG A 184 0.59 -24.97 23.56
C ARG A 184 1.03 -25.62 22.26
N ARG A 185 0.73 -25.02 21.12
CA ARG A 185 1.03 -25.57 19.78
C ARG A 185 2.29 -24.97 19.15
N VAL A 186 2.83 -23.91 19.74
CA VAL A 186 3.97 -23.15 19.20
C VAL A 186 5.27 -23.40 19.96
N ASN A 187 5.26 -24.24 21.01
CA ASN A 187 6.44 -24.67 21.75
C ASN A 187 7.06 -25.93 21.13
#